data_20ee5f4ce65bc5262e3a83af5bafaea0
#
_entry.id   20ee5f4ce65bc5262e3a83af5bafaea0
#
_cell.length_a   1.000
_cell.length_b   1.000
_cell.length_c   1.000
_cell.angle_alpha   90.00
_cell.angle_beta   90.00
_cell.angle_gamma   90.00
#
_symmetry.space_group_name_H-M   'P 1'
#
loop_
_entity.id
_entity.type
_entity.pdbx_description
1 polymer ?
#
loop_
_entity_poly.entity_id
_entity_poly.type
_entity_poly.pdbx_seq_one_letter_code
_entity_poly.pdbx_strand_id
1 'polypeptide(L)'
;MRVIERNVRVGRIEIDLVAEDGEDLVFVEVRTRRGQDDLAAETLLPAKLQRMWRAAIGYCDRREIPPERIRIDAVAIDLDSNGTARRIEHFRGLEIPEPPPE
;
A
#
# COMPACT_ATOMS: atom_id res chain seq x y z
N MET A 1 14.75 2.11 1.38
CA MET A 1 13.74 1.10 1.03
C MET A 1 14.08 0.52 -0.34
N ARG A 2 14.05 -0.79 -0.47
CA ARG A 2 14.42 -1.47 -1.72
C ARG A 2 13.19 -2.17 -2.29
N VAL A 3 12.79 -1.80 -3.51
CA VAL A 3 11.67 -2.47 -4.18
C VAL A 3 12.11 -3.87 -4.63
N ILE A 4 11.36 -4.88 -4.22
CA ILE A 4 11.67 -6.26 -4.58
C ILE A 4 10.68 -6.84 -5.59
N GLU A 5 9.47 -6.29 -5.65
CA GLU A 5 8.47 -6.79 -6.58
C GLU A 5 7.45 -5.70 -6.89
N ARG A 6 6.88 -5.72 -8.10
CA ARG A 6 5.88 -4.75 -8.54
C ARG A 6 4.66 -5.47 -9.08
N ASN A 7 3.50 -4.85 -8.91
CA ASN A 7 2.23 -5.33 -9.48
C ASN A 7 1.98 -6.78 -9.13
N VAL A 8 2.04 -7.08 -7.83
CA VAL A 8 1.86 -8.44 -7.34
C VAL A 8 0.38 -8.72 -7.13
N ARG A 9 -0.10 -9.81 -7.69
CA ARG A 9 -1.47 -10.21 -7.47
C ARG A 9 -1.53 -11.32 -6.42
N VAL A 10 -2.33 -11.09 -5.37
CA VAL A 10 -2.61 -12.07 -4.33
C VAL A 10 -4.12 -12.25 -4.29
N GLY A 11 -4.61 -13.39 -4.78
CA GLY A 11 -6.03 -13.57 -4.95
C GLY A 11 -6.59 -12.56 -5.95
N ARG A 12 -7.55 -11.74 -5.50
CA ARG A 12 -8.15 -10.69 -6.32
C ARG A 12 -7.55 -9.31 -6.05
N ILE A 13 -6.56 -9.25 -5.17
CA ILE A 13 -5.95 -7.98 -4.78
C ILE A 13 -4.63 -7.81 -5.53
N GLU A 14 -4.43 -6.63 -6.09
CA GLU A 14 -3.15 -6.24 -6.67
C GLU A 14 -2.43 -5.31 -5.70
N ILE A 15 -1.18 -5.65 -5.39
CA ILE A 15 -0.30 -4.82 -4.58
C ILE A 15 0.63 -4.11 -5.53
N ASP A 16 0.67 -2.78 -5.47
CA ASP A 16 1.46 -2.00 -6.41
C ASP A 16 2.96 -2.23 -6.28
N LEU A 17 3.45 -2.24 -5.04
CA LEU A 17 4.86 -2.48 -4.77
C LEU A 17 5.03 -3.31 -3.51
N VAL A 18 6.04 -4.18 -3.52
CA VAL A 18 6.54 -4.83 -2.30
C VAL A 18 8.00 -4.43 -2.17
N ALA A 19 8.38 -3.95 -1.00
CA ALA A 19 9.71 -3.42 -0.75
C ALA A 19 10.26 -3.91 0.59
N GLU A 20 11.58 -3.85 0.73
CA GLU A 20 12.23 -4.08 2.01
C GLU A 20 12.70 -2.77 2.59
N ASP A 21 12.48 -2.58 3.89
CA ASP A 21 12.95 -1.40 4.62
C ASP A 21 13.45 -1.88 5.99
N GLY A 22 14.75 -2.13 6.09
CA GLY A 22 15.33 -2.79 7.25
C GLY A 22 14.75 -4.20 7.40
N GLU A 23 14.15 -4.48 8.54
CA GLU A 23 13.50 -5.76 8.79
C GLU A 23 12.05 -5.81 8.33
N ASP A 24 11.52 -4.66 7.91
CA ASP A 24 10.14 -4.57 7.47
C ASP A 24 9.99 -5.02 6.01
N LEU A 25 8.93 -5.74 5.76
CA LEU A 25 8.47 -6.04 4.41
C LEU A 25 7.26 -5.13 4.16
N VAL A 26 7.41 -4.20 3.24
CA VAL A 26 6.48 -3.10 3.05
C VAL A 26 5.62 -3.33 1.83
N PHE A 27 4.30 -3.30 2.02
CA PHE A 27 3.32 -3.42 0.95
C PHE A 27 2.76 -2.04 0.68
N VAL A 28 2.98 -1.53 -0.52
CA VAL A 28 2.74 -0.13 -0.84
C VAL A 28 1.59 0.02 -1.82
N GLU A 29 0.62 0.85 -1.46
CA GLU A 29 -0.42 1.30 -2.36
C GLU A 29 -0.01 2.66 -2.93
N VAL A 30 0.02 2.77 -4.25
CA VAL A 30 0.34 4.02 -4.93
C VAL A 30 -0.95 4.63 -5.43
N ARG A 31 -1.22 5.87 -5.03
CA ARG A 31 -2.39 6.63 -5.44
C ARG A 31 -1.96 7.86 -6.21
N THR A 32 -2.54 8.04 -7.38
CA THR A 32 -2.31 9.25 -8.17
C THR A 32 -3.59 10.05 -8.26
N ARG A 33 -3.45 11.36 -8.31
CA ARG A 33 -4.55 12.29 -8.43
C ARG A 33 -4.18 13.41 -9.39
N ARG A 34 -5.15 13.81 -10.21
CA ARG A 34 -5.02 14.99 -11.08
C ARG A 34 -5.98 16.07 -10.60
N GLY A 35 -5.49 17.31 -10.56
CA GLY A 35 -6.29 18.44 -10.14
C GLY A 35 -6.30 18.64 -8.63
N GLN A 36 -7.14 19.56 -8.16
CA GLN A 36 -7.15 19.99 -6.75
C GLN A 36 -8.32 19.44 -5.95
N ASP A 37 -9.25 18.76 -6.60
CA ASP A 37 -10.53 18.46 -6.00
C ASP A 37 -10.55 17.17 -5.19
N ASP A 38 -9.46 16.41 -5.23
CA ASP A 38 -9.44 15.09 -4.61
C ASP A 38 -8.08 14.83 -4.00
N LEU A 39 -8.02 14.44 -2.76
CA LEU A 39 -6.77 14.08 -2.11
C LEU A 39 -6.55 12.58 -2.22
N ALA A 40 -5.48 12.18 -2.91
CA ALA A 40 -5.20 10.77 -3.12
C ALA A 40 -5.19 9.97 -1.82
N ALA A 41 -4.67 10.56 -0.75
CA ALA A 41 -4.62 9.92 0.56
C ALA A 41 -5.99 9.71 1.18
N GLU A 42 -6.99 10.52 0.82
CA GLU A 42 -8.33 10.43 1.41
C GLU A 42 -9.11 9.22 0.93
N THR A 43 -8.64 8.54 -0.10
CA THR A 43 -9.39 7.43 -0.69
C THR A 43 -8.98 6.06 -0.14
N LEU A 44 -8.12 6.02 0.88
CA LEU A 44 -7.76 4.75 1.52
C LEU A 44 -8.77 4.39 2.60
N LEU A 45 -9.82 3.71 2.18
CA LEU A 45 -10.89 3.29 3.07
C LEU A 45 -10.46 2.10 3.94
N PRO A 46 -11.02 1.97 5.15
CA PRO A 46 -10.72 0.84 6.02
C PRO A 46 -10.84 -0.51 5.34
N ALA A 47 -11.86 -0.70 4.52
CA ALA A 47 -12.05 -1.97 3.81
C ALA A 47 -10.89 -2.24 2.84
N LYS A 48 -10.35 -1.22 2.19
CA LYS A 48 -9.20 -1.36 1.32
C LYS A 48 -7.96 -1.78 2.10
N LEU A 49 -7.73 -1.14 3.24
CA LEU A 49 -6.58 -1.46 4.08
C LEU A 49 -6.67 -2.89 4.62
N GLN A 50 -7.85 -3.33 5.00
CA GLN A 50 -8.06 -4.70 5.45
C GLN A 50 -7.76 -5.70 4.33
N ARG A 51 -8.19 -5.40 3.10
CA ARG A 51 -7.89 -6.27 1.96
C ARG A 51 -6.39 -6.33 1.67
N MET A 52 -5.72 -5.19 1.74
CA MET A 52 -4.27 -5.13 1.57
C MET A 52 -3.55 -5.97 2.63
N TRP A 53 -4.01 -5.88 3.87
CA TRP A 53 -3.45 -6.66 4.96
C TRP A 53 -3.60 -8.17 4.71
N ARG A 54 -4.78 -8.61 4.29
CA ARG A 54 -5.01 -10.01 3.96
C ARG A 54 -4.11 -10.48 2.81
N ALA A 55 -3.95 -9.63 1.80
CA ALA A 55 -3.07 -9.94 0.68
C ALA A 55 -1.61 -10.05 1.15
N ALA A 56 -1.19 -9.17 2.05
CA ALA A 56 0.16 -9.20 2.62
C ALA A 56 0.39 -10.48 3.41
N ILE A 57 -0.60 -10.88 4.21
CA ILE A 57 -0.53 -12.15 4.96
C ILE A 57 -0.37 -13.33 4.00
N GLY A 58 -1.18 -13.38 2.94
CA GLY A 58 -1.10 -14.45 1.95
C GLY A 58 0.23 -14.50 1.22
N TYR A 59 0.76 -13.32 0.88
CA TYR A 59 2.08 -13.21 0.25
C TYR A 59 3.17 -13.79 1.16
N CYS A 60 3.15 -13.42 2.43
CA CYS A 60 4.14 -13.88 3.39
C CYS A 60 4.00 -15.37 3.68
N ASP A 61 2.77 -15.85 3.80
CA ASP A 61 2.51 -17.25 4.09
C ASP A 61 3.11 -18.17 3.02
N ARG A 62 2.94 -17.83 1.76
CA ARG A 62 3.49 -18.61 0.65
C ARG A 62 5.02 -18.64 0.62
N ARG A 63 5.65 -17.64 1.20
CA ARG A 63 7.11 -17.47 1.17
C ARG A 63 7.74 -17.77 2.52
N GLU A 64 6.96 -18.23 3.47
CA GLU A 64 7.42 -18.53 4.83
C GLU A 64 8.11 -17.34 5.49
N ILE A 65 7.53 -16.14 5.28
CA ILE A 65 7.99 -14.89 5.89
C ILE A 65 7.13 -14.61 7.11
N PRO A 66 7.74 -14.29 8.27
CA PRO A 66 6.96 -13.97 9.47
C PRO A 66 6.06 -12.76 9.26
N PRO A 67 4.77 -12.85 9.58
CA PRO A 67 3.84 -11.74 9.37
C PRO A 67 4.15 -10.51 10.23
N GLU A 68 4.94 -10.66 11.28
CA GLU A 68 5.38 -9.54 12.11
C GLU A 68 6.22 -8.53 11.34
N ARG A 69 6.77 -8.93 10.21
CA ARG A 69 7.56 -8.05 9.35
C ARG A 69 6.69 -7.15 8.47
N ILE A 70 5.39 -7.41 8.37
CA ILE A 70 4.52 -6.68 7.45
C ILE A 70 4.32 -5.24 7.89
N ARG A 71 4.48 -4.33 6.94
CA ARG A 71 4.13 -2.92 7.10
C ARG A 71 3.36 -2.48 5.86
N ILE A 72 2.28 -1.74 6.06
CA ILE A 72 1.48 -1.22 4.96
C ILE A 72 1.78 0.27 4.84
N ASP A 73 2.20 0.69 3.66
CA ASP A 73 2.47 2.10 3.35
C ASP A 73 1.56 2.56 2.21
N ALA A 74 1.39 3.85 2.11
CA ALA A 74 0.76 4.47 0.94
C ALA A 74 1.64 5.58 0.41
N VAL A 75 1.62 5.75 -0.91
CA VAL A 75 2.29 6.87 -1.56
C VAL A 75 1.23 7.60 -2.37
N ALA A 76 1.03 8.88 -2.07
CA ALA A 76 0.10 9.75 -2.78
C ALA A 76 0.88 10.66 -3.70
N ILE A 77 0.52 10.65 -4.97
CA ILE A 77 1.17 11.46 -6.00
C ILE A 77 0.14 12.41 -6.59
N ASP A 78 0.35 13.71 -6.42
CA ASP A 78 -0.48 14.72 -7.04
C ASP A 78 0.16 15.16 -8.35
N LEU A 79 -0.59 15.06 -9.43
CA LEU A 79 -0.13 15.40 -10.76
C LEU A 79 -0.73 16.74 -11.19
N ASP A 80 0.04 17.51 -11.96
CA ASP A 80 -0.49 18.71 -12.59
C ASP A 80 -1.24 18.35 -13.88
N SER A 81 -1.72 19.38 -14.59
CA SER A 81 -2.49 19.17 -15.83
C SER A 81 -1.67 18.51 -16.94
N ASN A 82 -0.34 18.57 -16.85
CA ASN A 82 0.55 17.94 -17.82
C ASN A 82 0.98 16.52 -17.44
N GLY A 83 0.47 16.03 -16.29
CA GLY A 83 0.84 14.71 -15.80
C GLY A 83 2.18 14.67 -15.06
N THR A 84 2.75 15.84 -14.75
CA THR A 84 3.99 15.92 -13.97
C THR A 84 3.67 15.90 -12.48
N ALA A 85 4.46 15.16 -11.71
CA ALA A 85 4.27 15.08 -10.27
C ALA A 85 4.57 16.45 -9.63
N ARG A 86 3.58 17.01 -8.92
CA ARG A 86 3.73 18.26 -8.16
C ARG A 86 4.09 18.00 -6.73
N ARG A 87 3.58 16.89 -6.18
CA ARG A 87 3.72 16.57 -4.77
C ARG A 87 3.69 15.06 -4.61
N ILE A 88 4.58 14.55 -3.80
CA ILE A 88 4.63 13.14 -3.45
C ILE A 88 4.66 13.06 -1.93
N GLU A 89 3.71 12.33 -1.35
CA GLU A 89 3.67 12.08 0.07
C GLU A 89 3.77 10.59 0.34
N HIS A 90 4.61 10.23 1.30
CA HIS A 90 4.76 8.85 1.73
C HIS A 90 4.19 8.70 3.13
N PHE A 91 3.19 7.86 3.27
CA PHE A 91 2.56 7.56 4.56
C PHE A 91 3.05 6.19 5.02
N ARG A 92 3.87 6.18 6.03
CA ARG A 92 4.50 4.96 6.53
C ARG A 92 3.70 4.34 7.66
N GLY A 93 3.60 3.01 7.64
CA GLY A 93 3.05 2.27 8.76
C GLY A 93 1.60 2.61 9.04
N LEU A 94 0.75 2.47 8.04
CA LEU A 94 -0.68 2.72 8.20
C LEU A 94 -1.27 1.71 9.18
N GLU A 95 -2.09 2.20 10.10
CA GLU A 95 -2.82 1.34 11.01
C GLU A 95 -3.94 0.63 10.26
N ILE A 96 -4.03 -0.67 10.47
CA ILE A 96 -5.07 -1.46 9.83
C ILE A 96 -6.23 -1.57 10.81
N PRO A 97 -7.43 -1.08 10.42
CA PRO A 97 -8.60 -1.19 11.28
C PRO A 97 -8.92 -2.67 11.55
N GLU A 98 -9.29 -2.96 12.78
CA GLU A 98 -9.71 -4.32 13.11
C GLU A 98 -10.97 -4.66 12.31
N PRO A 99 -11.06 -5.88 11.77
CA PRO A 99 -12.30 -6.31 11.15
C PRO A 99 -13.40 -6.38 12.19
N PRO A 100 -14.66 -6.10 11.80
CA PRO A 100 -15.76 -6.21 12.75
C PRO A 100 -15.86 -7.65 13.25
N PRO A 101 -16.28 -7.84 14.52
CA PRO A 101 -16.46 -9.19 15.05
C PRO A 101 -17.49 -9.95 14.24
N GLU A 102 -17.24 -11.21 14.05
CA GLU A 102 -18.16 -12.09 13.32
C GLU A 102 -19.36 -12.48 14.21
#